data_030e555c63ef5980ddc6c52eeb421b41
#
_entry.id   030e555c63ef5980ddc6c52eeb421b41
#
_cell.length_a   1.000
_cell.length_b   1.000
_cell.length_c   1.000
_cell.angle_alpha   90.00
_cell.angle_beta   90.00
_cell.angle_gamma   90.00
#
_symmetry.space_group_name_H-M   'P 1'
#
loop_
_entity.id
_entity.type
_entity.pdbx_description
1 polymer ?
#
loop_
_entity_poly.entity_id
_entity_poly.type
_entity_poly.pdbx_seq_one_letter_code
_entity_poly.pdbx_strand_id
1 'polypeptide(L)'
;MKVTKDLEELLKRIRLDHAEIAERFRFLDWSAEDARRLGAAAQYMAPSQQAFVDHLYRHLAEFSTPSALLRTPEVTARLKQSQAEYYQCLWGGPYDETYVNGRLRIGVIHQQIGLELKWYLGSYRLYLDDMLESVFGNSPDATLYSSLLKAVFFDMTLAIDTYSAAQHKALEDSEARFARALRGANDGLWDWHVDQDRLYVSERWASMLGLSRDSIGESSSSWFGRVHPDDLPDFRHAIDAHLQGQTSSVHHEYRIRKHSGDYIWVLVRGVAEMTTPGELRMAGSQSDISARKDAEHRLQHTAQHDPLTGLANRIRLDEQMQKTFRKQRKGGDYEALLFIDLDRFKLINDSLGHNVGDRVLVEVAVRLKESLRPTDQLFRYCTTMAKPWMCCRLPTLPSTEPSLPARRASPTTTKHCKTPHSSIWNWSPR
;
A
#
# COMPACT_ATOMS: atom_id res chain seq x y z
N MET A 1 -9.27 10.94 31.84
CA MET A 1 -9.97 11.47 30.64
C MET A 1 -10.09 10.44 29.48
N LYS A 2 -9.02 9.71 29.10
CA LYS A 2 -9.08 8.71 28.02
C LYS A 2 -9.96 7.50 28.37
N VAL A 3 -9.82 6.94 29.57
CA VAL A 3 -10.63 5.80 30.04
C VAL A 3 -12.12 6.10 30.09
N THR A 4 -12.53 7.33 30.40
CA THR A 4 -13.94 7.73 30.46
C THR A 4 -14.57 7.77 29.07
N LYS A 5 -13.84 8.27 28.05
CA LYS A 5 -14.32 8.30 26.66
C LYS A 5 -14.40 6.91 26.05
N ASP A 6 -13.40 6.07 26.33
CA ASP A 6 -13.39 4.68 25.86
C ASP A 6 -14.54 3.87 26.50
N LEU A 7 -14.89 4.16 27.76
CA LEU A 7 -16.01 3.54 28.47
C LEU A 7 -17.36 3.96 27.87
N GLU A 8 -17.58 5.26 27.63
CA GLU A 8 -18.81 5.75 26.98
C GLU A 8 -19.04 5.14 25.59
N GLU A 9 -17.95 5.01 24.82
CA GLU A 9 -18.02 4.39 23.51
C GLU A 9 -18.32 2.88 23.59
N LEU A 10 -17.74 2.20 24.60
CA LEU A 10 -17.98 0.81 24.88
C LEU A 10 -19.43 0.56 25.31
N LEU A 11 -19.96 1.36 26.23
CA LEU A 11 -21.36 1.27 26.68
C LEU A 11 -22.35 1.37 25.51
N LYS A 12 -22.10 2.30 24.57
CA LYS A 12 -22.91 2.44 23.34
C LYS A 12 -22.84 1.21 22.43
N ARG A 13 -21.71 0.54 22.38
CA ARG A 13 -21.51 -0.67 21.58
C ARG A 13 -22.16 -1.90 22.18
N ILE A 14 -21.99 -2.08 23.49
CA ILE A 14 -22.55 -3.23 24.22
C ILE A 14 -24.07 -3.06 24.39
N ARG A 15 -24.61 -1.84 24.14
CA ARG A 15 -26.03 -1.46 24.31
C ARG A 15 -26.54 -1.77 25.72
N LEU A 16 -25.68 -1.61 26.74
CA LEU A 16 -26.03 -1.80 28.14
C LEU A 16 -26.84 -0.61 28.64
N ASP A 17 -28.11 -0.59 28.34
CA ASP A 17 -29.08 0.29 28.93
C ASP A 17 -29.79 -0.39 30.13
N HIS A 18 -30.68 0.38 30.79
CA HIS A 18 -31.44 -0.15 31.92
C HIS A 18 -32.29 -1.39 31.58
N ALA A 19 -32.79 -1.47 30.34
CA ALA A 19 -33.60 -2.60 29.89
C ALA A 19 -32.77 -3.87 29.74
N GLU A 20 -31.57 -3.76 29.15
CA GLU A 20 -30.64 -4.87 28.99
C GLU A 20 -30.12 -5.37 30.34
N ILE A 21 -29.76 -4.47 31.26
CA ILE A 21 -29.34 -4.84 32.61
C ILE A 21 -30.47 -5.58 33.33
N ALA A 22 -31.71 -5.06 33.25
CA ALA A 22 -32.87 -5.71 33.86
C ALA A 22 -33.16 -7.08 33.22
N GLU A 23 -32.94 -7.26 31.93
CA GLU A 23 -33.10 -8.53 31.23
C GLU A 23 -32.07 -9.55 31.71
N ARG A 24 -30.81 -9.18 31.89
CA ARG A 24 -29.76 -10.06 32.43
C ARG A 24 -30.05 -10.50 33.84
N PHE A 25 -30.49 -9.59 34.68
CA PHE A 25 -30.90 -9.95 36.05
C PHE A 25 -32.08 -10.94 36.01
N ARG A 26 -33.08 -10.70 35.19
CA ARG A 26 -34.20 -11.62 35.03
C ARG A 26 -33.75 -13.00 34.50
N PHE A 27 -32.82 -13.04 33.53
CA PHE A 27 -32.27 -14.29 33.02
C PHE A 27 -31.50 -15.09 34.07
N LEU A 28 -30.80 -14.40 34.98
CA LEU A 28 -30.08 -14.99 36.10
C LEU A 28 -31.00 -15.30 37.28
N ASP A 29 -32.30 -15.04 37.15
CA ASP A 29 -33.25 -15.18 38.27
C ASP A 29 -32.82 -14.32 39.52
N TRP A 30 -32.26 -13.14 39.27
CA TRP A 30 -31.81 -12.24 40.31
C TRP A 30 -32.95 -11.47 40.97
N SER A 31 -32.94 -11.39 42.28
CA SER A 31 -33.94 -10.67 43.09
C SER A 31 -33.29 -9.69 44.10
N ALA A 32 -34.09 -8.79 44.65
CA ALA A 32 -33.65 -7.91 45.73
C ALA A 32 -33.24 -8.71 46.97
N GLU A 33 -33.75 -9.93 47.13
CA GLU A 33 -33.38 -10.83 48.20
C GLU A 33 -31.93 -11.36 48.06
N ASP A 34 -31.47 -11.58 46.82
CA ASP A 34 -30.08 -11.98 46.51
C ASP A 34 -29.10 -10.89 46.96
N ALA A 35 -29.40 -9.63 46.63
CA ALA A 35 -28.60 -8.49 47.07
C ALA A 35 -28.57 -8.34 48.59
N ARG A 36 -29.72 -8.54 49.27
CA ARG A 36 -29.79 -8.49 50.76
C ARG A 36 -28.97 -9.61 51.40
N ARG A 37 -29.05 -10.82 50.88
CA ARG A 37 -28.25 -11.97 51.40
C ARG A 37 -26.77 -11.72 51.25
N LEU A 38 -26.32 -11.25 50.10
CA LEU A 38 -24.91 -10.93 49.84
C LEU A 38 -24.44 -9.80 50.78
N GLY A 39 -25.22 -8.73 50.92
CA GLY A 39 -24.92 -7.62 51.80
C GLY A 39 -24.81 -8.06 53.29
N ALA A 40 -25.68 -8.96 53.73
CA ALA A 40 -25.62 -9.53 55.07
C ALA A 40 -24.37 -10.39 55.28
N ALA A 41 -23.90 -11.10 54.24
CA ALA A 41 -22.70 -11.92 54.29
C ALA A 41 -21.41 -11.06 54.29
N ALA A 42 -21.44 -9.84 53.82
CA ALA A 42 -20.25 -8.95 53.69
C ALA A 42 -19.46 -8.81 55.01
N GLN A 43 -20.15 -8.80 56.15
CA GLN A 43 -19.50 -8.72 57.50
C GLN A 43 -18.59 -9.93 57.81
N TYR A 44 -18.90 -11.10 57.24
CA TYR A 44 -18.11 -12.31 57.43
C TYR A 44 -16.93 -12.39 56.47
N MET A 45 -17.01 -11.64 55.37
CA MET A 45 -15.98 -11.61 54.31
C MET A 45 -14.90 -10.56 54.59
N ALA A 46 -15.22 -9.48 55.31
CA ALA A 46 -14.27 -8.41 55.58
C ALA A 46 -12.98 -8.86 56.28
N PRO A 47 -12.98 -9.79 57.24
CA PRO A 47 -11.76 -10.28 57.90
C PRO A 47 -10.83 -11.05 56.94
N SER A 48 -11.35 -11.81 55.97
CA SER A 48 -10.55 -12.61 55.02
C SER A 48 -10.06 -11.84 53.81
N GLN A 49 -10.61 -10.67 53.55
CA GLN A 49 -10.34 -9.87 52.36
C GLN A 49 -8.84 -9.69 52.04
N GLN A 50 -8.05 -9.28 53.02
CA GLN A 50 -6.61 -9.02 52.84
C GLN A 50 -5.86 -10.34 52.53
N ALA A 51 -6.19 -11.39 53.27
CA ALA A 51 -5.59 -12.72 53.07
C ALA A 51 -5.90 -13.28 51.67
N PHE A 52 -7.15 -13.10 51.23
CA PHE A 52 -7.58 -13.47 49.89
C PHE A 52 -6.79 -12.69 48.80
N VAL A 53 -6.72 -11.36 48.93
CA VAL A 53 -5.99 -10.53 47.97
C VAL A 53 -4.53 -10.97 47.89
N ASP A 54 -3.89 -11.21 49.03
CA ASP A 54 -2.50 -11.68 49.06
C ASP A 54 -2.34 -13.07 48.46
N HIS A 55 -3.30 -13.97 48.66
CA HIS A 55 -3.32 -15.30 48.01
C HIS A 55 -3.47 -15.16 46.51
N LEU A 56 -4.45 -14.40 46.03
CA LEU A 56 -4.69 -14.17 44.59
C LEU A 56 -3.42 -13.66 43.88
N TYR A 57 -2.78 -12.63 44.43
CA TYR A 57 -1.58 -12.07 43.80
C TYR A 57 -0.37 -12.99 43.89
N ARG A 58 -0.25 -13.82 44.88
CA ARG A 58 0.76 -14.87 44.99
C ARG A 58 0.55 -15.92 43.90
N HIS A 59 -0.70 -16.36 43.75
CA HIS A 59 -1.06 -17.31 42.73
C HIS A 59 -0.85 -16.77 41.29
N LEU A 60 -1.26 -15.54 41.03
CA LEU A 60 -1.02 -14.87 39.73
C LEU A 60 0.47 -14.75 39.42
N ALA A 61 1.33 -14.58 40.38
CA ALA A 61 2.78 -14.49 40.17
C ALA A 61 3.43 -15.80 39.71
N GLU A 62 2.75 -16.95 39.89
CA GLU A 62 3.23 -18.26 39.42
C GLU A 62 3.13 -18.41 37.87
N PHE A 63 2.34 -17.55 37.20
CA PHE A 63 2.10 -17.63 35.76
C PHE A 63 2.80 -16.50 35.03
N SER A 64 3.49 -16.82 33.92
CA SER A 64 4.31 -15.87 33.18
C SER A 64 3.56 -14.63 32.68
N THR A 65 2.35 -14.80 32.16
CA THR A 65 1.56 -13.67 31.61
C THR A 65 1.07 -12.73 32.71
N PRO A 66 0.37 -13.16 33.77
CA PRO A 66 -0.04 -12.27 34.84
C PRO A 66 1.17 -11.66 35.60
N SER A 67 2.23 -12.43 35.87
CA SER A 67 3.40 -11.94 36.59
C SER A 67 4.10 -10.81 35.83
N ALA A 68 4.13 -10.84 34.51
CA ALA A 68 4.71 -9.77 33.70
C ALA A 68 3.98 -8.41 33.86
N LEU A 69 2.74 -8.40 34.34
CA LEU A 69 1.96 -7.20 34.66
C LEU A 69 2.26 -6.65 36.06
N LEU A 70 2.82 -7.47 36.95
CA LEU A 70 3.19 -7.11 38.34
C LEU A 70 4.63 -6.54 38.39
N ARG A 71 4.89 -5.48 37.62
CA ARG A 71 6.23 -5.01 37.25
C ARG A 71 7.04 -4.46 38.45
N THR A 72 6.39 -3.80 39.39
CA THR A 72 7.06 -3.20 40.56
C THR A 72 6.24 -3.40 41.82
N PRO A 73 6.87 -3.35 43.01
CA PRO A 73 6.14 -3.44 44.31
C PRO A 73 5.04 -2.38 44.43
N GLU A 74 5.27 -1.15 43.94
CA GLU A 74 4.30 -0.04 44.04
C GLU A 74 3.08 -0.32 43.16
N VAL A 75 3.29 -0.84 41.95
CA VAL A 75 2.19 -1.26 41.03
C VAL A 75 1.39 -2.37 41.69
N THR A 76 2.06 -3.37 42.24
CA THR A 76 1.41 -4.51 42.90
C THR A 76 0.60 -4.05 44.10
N ALA A 77 1.13 -3.16 44.94
CA ALA A 77 0.41 -2.61 46.13
C ALA A 77 -0.86 -1.86 45.69
N ARG A 78 -0.79 -1.02 44.66
CA ARG A 78 -1.96 -0.31 44.13
C ARG A 78 -3.01 -1.26 43.57
N LEU A 79 -2.58 -2.29 42.83
CA LEU A 79 -3.47 -3.28 42.28
C LEU A 79 -4.16 -4.10 43.40
N LYS A 80 -3.43 -4.47 44.45
CA LYS A 80 -4.01 -5.13 45.63
C LYS A 80 -5.08 -4.28 46.29
N GLN A 81 -4.85 -2.98 46.43
CA GLN A 81 -5.85 -2.06 46.98
C GLN A 81 -7.11 -2.02 46.10
N SER A 82 -6.95 -1.82 44.80
CA SER A 82 -8.10 -1.83 43.87
C SER A 82 -8.84 -3.16 43.87
N GLN A 83 -8.11 -4.26 44.10
CA GLN A 83 -8.70 -5.60 44.19
C GLN A 83 -9.51 -5.77 45.46
N ALA A 84 -9.05 -5.20 46.59
CA ALA A 84 -9.79 -5.20 47.83
C ALA A 84 -11.11 -4.42 47.71
N GLU A 85 -11.09 -3.25 47.04
CA GLU A 85 -12.31 -2.49 46.73
C GLU A 85 -13.28 -3.27 45.82
N TYR A 86 -12.75 -3.95 44.82
CA TYR A 86 -13.52 -4.83 43.94
C TYR A 86 -14.22 -5.96 44.70
N TYR A 87 -13.48 -6.62 45.61
CA TYR A 87 -13.98 -7.68 46.44
C TYR A 87 -15.15 -7.22 47.31
N GLN A 88 -15.02 -6.04 47.95
CA GLN A 88 -16.10 -5.45 48.76
C GLN A 88 -17.34 -5.16 47.94
N CYS A 89 -17.18 -4.60 46.73
CA CYS A 89 -18.30 -4.29 45.83
C CYS A 89 -19.07 -5.54 45.42
N LEU A 90 -18.42 -6.73 45.34
CA LEU A 90 -19.08 -7.96 44.95
C LEU A 90 -20.12 -8.40 46.04
N TRP A 91 -19.87 -8.08 47.31
CA TRP A 91 -20.77 -8.45 48.40
C TRP A 91 -21.79 -7.36 48.78
N GLY A 92 -21.37 -6.13 48.77
CA GLY A 92 -22.16 -5.00 49.29
C GLY A 92 -22.57 -3.97 48.25
N GLY A 93 -22.37 -4.29 46.96
CA GLY A 93 -22.71 -3.36 45.88
C GLY A 93 -24.20 -3.17 45.67
N PRO A 94 -24.62 -2.00 45.17
CA PRO A 94 -26.01 -1.72 44.87
C PRO A 94 -26.53 -2.48 43.67
N TYR A 95 -25.65 -3.15 42.88
CA TYR A 95 -25.93 -3.84 41.62
C TYR A 95 -26.71 -2.98 40.62
N ASP A 96 -26.48 -1.68 40.69
CA ASP A 96 -27.05 -0.65 39.81
C ASP A 96 -26.12 -0.28 38.66
N GLU A 97 -26.46 0.77 37.95
CA GLU A 97 -25.64 1.32 36.85
C GLU A 97 -24.23 1.67 37.29
N THR A 98 -24.03 2.16 38.51
CA THR A 98 -22.71 2.49 39.06
C THR A 98 -21.84 1.23 39.20
N TYR A 99 -22.43 0.16 39.70
CA TYR A 99 -21.81 -1.15 39.79
C TYR A 99 -21.41 -1.67 38.41
N VAL A 100 -22.33 -1.67 37.47
CA VAL A 100 -22.10 -2.14 36.08
C VAL A 100 -20.99 -1.33 35.44
N ASN A 101 -21.03 -0.02 35.51
CA ASN A 101 -19.98 0.87 34.95
C ASN A 101 -18.62 0.61 35.60
N GLY A 102 -18.56 0.33 36.89
CA GLY A 102 -17.36 -0.08 37.59
C GLY A 102 -16.77 -1.36 37.05
N ARG A 103 -17.60 -2.39 36.84
CA ARG A 103 -17.19 -3.70 36.27
C ARG A 103 -16.69 -3.59 34.84
N LEU A 104 -17.41 -2.88 33.98
CA LEU A 104 -17.01 -2.62 32.60
C LEU A 104 -15.68 -1.87 32.52
N ARG A 105 -15.49 -0.88 33.38
CA ARG A 105 -14.22 -0.15 33.45
C ARG A 105 -13.04 -1.06 33.78
N ILE A 106 -13.21 -2.01 34.68
CA ILE A 106 -12.19 -3.00 35.02
C ILE A 106 -11.91 -3.89 33.81
N GLY A 107 -12.94 -4.37 33.12
CA GLY A 107 -12.79 -5.14 31.89
C GLY A 107 -11.99 -4.39 30.80
N VAL A 108 -12.27 -3.09 30.59
CA VAL A 108 -11.52 -2.21 29.66
C VAL A 108 -10.04 -2.14 30.07
N ILE A 109 -9.77 -1.92 31.37
CA ILE A 109 -8.38 -1.80 31.86
C ILE A 109 -7.63 -3.12 31.64
N HIS A 110 -8.22 -4.26 31.98
CA HIS A 110 -7.59 -5.57 31.78
C HIS A 110 -7.30 -5.85 30.30
N GLN A 111 -8.23 -5.53 29.42
CA GLN A 111 -8.03 -5.66 27.99
C GLN A 111 -6.90 -4.74 27.48
N GLN A 112 -6.85 -3.48 27.95
CA GLN A 112 -5.81 -2.52 27.53
C GLN A 112 -4.40 -2.91 27.97
N ILE A 113 -4.26 -3.57 29.13
CA ILE A 113 -2.97 -4.08 29.61
C ILE A 113 -2.60 -5.43 28.99
N GLY A 114 -3.47 -6.01 28.16
CA GLY A 114 -3.22 -7.28 27.49
C GLY A 114 -3.43 -8.51 28.38
N LEU A 115 -4.17 -8.41 29.47
CA LEU A 115 -4.54 -9.58 30.27
C LEU A 115 -5.55 -10.40 29.48
N GLU A 116 -5.21 -11.66 29.18
CA GLU A 116 -6.12 -12.57 28.47
C GLU A 116 -7.35 -12.90 29.33
N LEU A 117 -8.51 -13.01 28.69
CA LEU A 117 -9.80 -13.29 29.34
C LEU A 117 -9.77 -14.53 30.25
N LYS A 118 -9.02 -15.57 29.86
CA LYS A 118 -8.87 -16.80 30.66
C LYS A 118 -8.34 -16.57 32.08
N TRP A 119 -7.39 -15.62 32.24
CA TRP A 119 -6.84 -15.28 33.55
C TRP A 119 -7.83 -14.49 34.39
N TYR A 120 -8.56 -13.58 33.77
CA TYR A 120 -9.59 -12.81 34.43
C TYR A 120 -10.73 -13.72 34.91
N LEU A 121 -11.28 -14.56 34.04
CA LEU A 121 -12.35 -15.50 34.40
C LEU A 121 -11.85 -16.57 35.38
N GLY A 122 -10.64 -17.08 35.22
CA GLY A 122 -10.04 -18.06 36.12
C GLY A 122 -9.90 -17.53 37.56
N SER A 123 -9.69 -16.22 37.74
CA SER A 123 -9.61 -15.61 39.07
C SER A 123 -10.91 -15.75 39.85
N TYR A 124 -12.07 -15.80 39.20
CA TYR A 124 -13.36 -16.01 39.92
C TYR A 124 -13.44 -17.34 40.64
N ARG A 125 -12.73 -18.37 40.15
CA ARG A 125 -12.66 -19.63 40.88
C ARG A 125 -12.02 -19.43 42.29
N LEU A 126 -10.92 -18.64 42.34
CA LEU A 126 -10.26 -18.35 43.61
C LEU A 126 -11.17 -17.55 44.55
N TYR A 127 -11.98 -16.64 44.00
CA TYR A 127 -13.01 -15.94 44.78
C TYR A 127 -14.04 -16.88 45.36
N LEU A 128 -14.54 -17.83 44.53
CA LEU A 128 -15.53 -18.81 44.95
C LEU A 128 -14.98 -19.75 46.05
N ASP A 129 -13.71 -20.18 45.89
CA ASP A 129 -13.07 -21.04 46.93
C ASP A 129 -12.94 -20.30 48.28
N ASP A 130 -12.41 -19.07 48.27
CA ASP A 130 -12.25 -18.28 49.49
C ASP A 130 -13.59 -17.99 50.17
N MET A 131 -14.59 -17.66 49.37
CA MET A 131 -15.95 -17.43 49.83
C MET A 131 -16.61 -18.64 50.42
N LEU A 132 -16.43 -19.82 49.82
CA LEU A 132 -16.90 -21.10 50.32
C LEU A 132 -16.27 -21.36 51.69
N GLU A 133 -14.97 -21.19 51.83
CA GLU A 133 -14.28 -21.45 53.08
C GLU A 133 -14.68 -20.44 54.18
N SER A 134 -14.73 -19.14 53.84
CA SER A 134 -14.97 -18.07 54.83
C SER A 134 -16.42 -17.99 55.34
N VAL A 135 -17.40 -18.28 54.45
CA VAL A 135 -18.84 -18.16 54.78
C VAL A 135 -19.47 -19.45 55.14
N PHE A 136 -19.11 -20.54 54.44
CA PHE A 136 -19.79 -21.84 54.54
C PHE A 136 -19.04 -22.89 55.36
N GLY A 137 -17.82 -22.58 55.84
CA GLY A 137 -17.01 -23.56 56.62
C GLY A 137 -17.70 -24.19 57.82
N ASN A 138 -18.69 -23.50 58.40
CA ASN A 138 -19.43 -24.00 59.55
C ASN A 138 -20.92 -24.22 59.34
N SER A 139 -21.54 -23.72 58.29
CA SER A 139 -22.98 -23.88 57.98
C SER A 139 -23.28 -23.59 56.50
N PRO A 140 -23.38 -24.59 55.66
CA PRO A 140 -23.66 -24.42 54.24
C PRO A 140 -25.07 -23.84 54.04
N ASP A 141 -25.14 -22.63 53.40
CA ASP A 141 -26.38 -21.98 52.99
C ASP A 141 -26.45 -22.00 51.43
N ALA A 142 -27.24 -22.93 50.89
CA ALA A 142 -27.41 -23.09 49.48
C ALA A 142 -28.05 -21.86 48.79
N THR A 143 -28.85 -21.08 49.55
CA THR A 143 -29.50 -19.89 48.98
C THR A 143 -28.53 -18.71 48.85
N LEU A 144 -27.64 -18.54 49.84
CA LEU A 144 -26.57 -17.54 49.77
C LEU A 144 -25.54 -17.92 48.66
N TYR A 145 -25.20 -19.20 48.52
CA TYR A 145 -24.33 -19.69 47.46
C TYR A 145 -24.94 -19.42 46.08
N SER A 146 -26.24 -19.68 45.90
CA SER A 146 -26.93 -19.37 44.67
C SER A 146 -26.89 -17.86 44.36
N SER A 147 -27.12 -16.97 45.34
CA SER A 147 -27.04 -15.53 45.14
C SER A 147 -25.62 -15.10 44.75
N LEU A 148 -24.59 -15.72 45.35
CA LEU A 148 -23.21 -15.47 44.97
C LEU A 148 -22.91 -15.88 43.53
N LEU A 149 -23.31 -17.07 43.13
CA LEU A 149 -23.12 -17.53 41.73
C LEU A 149 -23.78 -16.55 40.77
N LYS A 150 -25.01 -16.10 41.03
CA LYS A 150 -25.69 -15.15 40.18
C LYS A 150 -24.87 -13.84 40.02
N ALA A 151 -24.30 -13.30 41.09
CA ALA A 151 -23.46 -12.10 41.06
C ALA A 151 -22.17 -12.35 40.24
N VAL A 152 -21.49 -13.47 40.47
CA VAL A 152 -20.28 -13.85 39.76
C VAL A 152 -20.55 -14.04 38.28
N PHE A 153 -21.60 -14.76 37.92
CA PHE A 153 -21.96 -14.97 36.50
C PHE A 153 -22.36 -13.65 35.84
N PHE A 154 -23.06 -12.76 36.53
CA PHE A 154 -23.34 -11.41 36.03
C PHE A 154 -22.06 -10.65 35.72
N ASP A 155 -21.11 -10.59 36.63
CA ASP A 155 -19.79 -9.94 36.43
C ASP A 155 -19.02 -10.59 35.26
N MET A 156 -19.06 -11.91 35.14
CA MET A 156 -18.41 -12.62 34.03
C MET A 156 -19.00 -12.23 32.68
N THR A 157 -20.34 -12.06 32.58
CA THR A 157 -20.97 -11.60 31.32
C THR A 157 -20.50 -10.22 30.94
N LEU A 158 -20.39 -9.29 31.89
CA LEU A 158 -19.89 -7.93 31.65
C LEU A 158 -18.42 -7.95 31.16
N ALA A 159 -17.60 -8.82 31.75
CA ALA A 159 -16.22 -8.98 31.30
C ALA A 159 -16.14 -9.53 29.87
N ILE A 160 -16.90 -10.59 29.55
CA ILE A 160 -16.94 -11.19 28.21
C ILE A 160 -17.34 -10.15 27.17
N ASP A 161 -18.40 -9.37 27.46
CA ASP A 161 -18.86 -8.31 26.55
C ASP A 161 -17.79 -7.25 26.29
N THR A 162 -17.06 -6.85 27.35
CA THR A 162 -15.97 -5.89 27.24
C THR A 162 -14.87 -6.38 26.31
N TYR A 163 -14.43 -7.61 26.49
CA TYR A 163 -13.36 -8.20 25.66
C TYR A 163 -13.83 -8.40 24.21
N SER A 164 -15.06 -8.89 24.02
CA SER A 164 -15.65 -9.08 22.70
C SER A 164 -15.77 -7.75 21.93
N ALA A 165 -16.33 -6.72 22.58
CA ALA A 165 -16.48 -5.40 21.97
C ALA A 165 -15.12 -4.76 21.63
N ALA A 166 -14.10 -4.96 22.46
CA ALA A 166 -12.76 -4.47 22.20
C ALA A 166 -12.09 -5.18 21.02
N GLN A 167 -12.26 -6.50 20.89
CA GLN A 167 -11.75 -7.26 19.76
C GLN A 167 -12.41 -6.82 18.45
N HIS A 168 -13.74 -6.69 18.43
CA HIS A 168 -14.47 -6.20 17.25
C HIS A 168 -14.00 -4.79 16.85
N LYS A 169 -13.85 -3.88 17.83
CA LYS A 169 -13.35 -2.54 17.56
C LYS A 169 -11.95 -2.56 16.97
N ALA A 170 -11.04 -3.36 17.50
CA ALA A 170 -9.68 -3.47 16.97
C ALA A 170 -9.65 -3.97 15.53
N LEU A 171 -10.51 -4.95 15.20
CA LEU A 171 -10.66 -5.47 13.84
C LEU A 171 -11.21 -4.38 12.90
N GLU A 172 -12.33 -3.72 13.27
CA GLU A 172 -12.91 -2.64 12.47
C GLU A 172 -11.92 -1.49 12.24
N ASP A 173 -11.19 -1.08 13.28
CA ASP A 173 -10.17 -0.03 13.17
C ASP A 173 -9.01 -0.44 12.25
N SER A 174 -8.65 -1.71 12.26
CA SER A 174 -7.64 -2.28 11.35
C SER A 174 -8.12 -2.28 9.91
N GLU A 175 -9.33 -2.78 9.67
CA GLU A 175 -9.96 -2.79 8.34
C GLU A 175 -10.15 -1.37 7.80
N ALA A 176 -10.62 -0.44 8.64
CA ALA A 176 -10.78 0.96 8.25
C ALA A 176 -9.44 1.65 7.94
N ARG A 177 -8.36 1.32 8.67
CA ARG A 177 -7.00 1.82 8.35
C ARG A 177 -6.52 1.27 7.02
N PHE A 178 -6.68 -0.03 6.80
CA PHE A 178 -6.31 -0.70 5.56
C PHE A 178 -7.09 -0.11 4.37
N ALA A 179 -8.42 0.04 4.50
CA ALA A 179 -9.27 0.64 3.48
C ALA A 179 -8.90 2.11 3.18
N ARG A 180 -8.49 2.90 4.21
CA ARG A 180 -8.01 4.28 4.00
C ARG A 180 -6.67 4.32 3.27
N ALA A 181 -5.73 3.46 3.64
CA ALA A 181 -4.42 3.37 2.98
C ALA A 181 -4.57 3.03 1.50
N LEU A 182 -5.42 2.06 1.17
CA LEU A 182 -5.73 1.67 -0.20
C LEU A 182 -6.40 2.78 -1.02
N ARG A 183 -7.39 3.50 -0.43
CA ARG A 183 -8.00 4.66 -1.09
C ARG A 183 -7.00 5.77 -1.34
N GLY A 184 -6.05 6.00 -0.41
CA GLY A 184 -4.99 6.98 -0.57
C GLY A 184 -4.01 6.64 -1.69
N ALA A 185 -3.69 5.36 -1.86
CA ALA A 185 -2.86 4.87 -2.95
C ALA A 185 -3.58 4.89 -4.32
N ASN A 186 -4.92 4.94 -4.31
CA ASN A 186 -5.77 4.87 -5.52
C ASN A 186 -5.55 3.58 -6.34
N ASP A 187 -5.10 2.51 -5.68
CA ASP A 187 -4.80 1.21 -6.28
C ASP A 187 -6.03 0.30 -6.33
N GLY A 188 -6.13 -0.47 -7.39
CA GLY A 188 -7.06 -1.59 -7.48
C GLY A 188 -6.46 -2.83 -6.80
N LEU A 189 -7.27 -3.51 -5.97
CA LEU A 189 -6.86 -4.78 -5.37
C LEU A 189 -7.28 -5.95 -6.23
N TRP A 190 -6.48 -6.99 -6.18
CA TRP A 190 -6.79 -8.30 -6.73
C TRP A 190 -6.32 -9.39 -5.77
N ASP A 191 -7.00 -10.53 -5.82
CA ASP A 191 -6.78 -11.66 -4.96
C ASP A 191 -7.15 -12.94 -5.74
N TRP A 192 -6.19 -13.81 -5.94
CA TRP A 192 -6.32 -14.97 -6.80
C TRP A 192 -6.00 -16.26 -6.04
N HIS A 193 -7.01 -17.11 -5.89
CA HIS A 193 -6.85 -18.50 -5.46
C HIS A 193 -6.35 -19.32 -6.65
N VAL A 194 -5.06 -19.58 -6.68
CA VAL A 194 -4.37 -20.14 -7.86
C VAL A 194 -4.90 -21.54 -8.19
N ASP A 195 -5.06 -22.40 -7.18
CA ASP A 195 -5.47 -23.80 -7.35
C ASP A 195 -6.92 -23.94 -7.83
N GLN A 196 -7.77 -22.98 -7.47
CA GLN A 196 -9.21 -22.97 -7.84
C GLN A 196 -9.49 -22.09 -9.06
N ASP A 197 -8.49 -21.38 -9.56
CA ASP A 197 -8.60 -20.32 -10.55
C ASP A 197 -9.72 -19.29 -10.22
N ARG A 198 -9.84 -18.90 -8.94
CA ARG A 198 -10.80 -17.90 -8.47
C ARG A 198 -10.12 -16.58 -8.25
N LEU A 199 -10.50 -15.59 -9.07
CA LEU A 199 -10.01 -14.22 -9.01
C LEU A 199 -11.05 -13.30 -8.39
N TYR A 200 -10.66 -12.59 -7.34
CA TYR A 200 -11.37 -11.44 -6.81
C TYR A 200 -10.68 -10.16 -7.24
N VAL A 201 -11.46 -9.15 -7.63
CA VAL A 201 -10.98 -7.79 -7.89
C VAL A 201 -11.84 -6.77 -7.15
N SER A 202 -11.21 -5.71 -6.68
CA SER A 202 -11.93 -4.61 -6.01
C SER A 202 -12.69 -3.75 -7.02
N GLU A 203 -13.68 -2.99 -6.52
CA GLU A 203 -14.40 -1.99 -7.30
C GLU A 203 -13.46 -0.97 -7.98
N ARG A 204 -12.37 -0.60 -7.29
CA ARG A 204 -11.35 0.31 -7.83
C ARG A 204 -10.60 -0.32 -9.01
N TRP A 205 -10.26 -1.60 -8.95
CA TRP A 205 -9.64 -2.32 -10.05
C TRP A 205 -10.55 -2.30 -11.30
N ALA A 206 -11.83 -2.58 -11.12
CA ALA A 206 -12.81 -2.57 -12.19
C ALA A 206 -13.02 -1.16 -12.77
N SER A 207 -13.23 -0.16 -11.91
CA SER A 207 -13.46 1.23 -12.33
C SER A 207 -12.27 1.86 -13.05
N MET A 208 -11.04 1.47 -12.73
CA MET A 208 -9.83 1.86 -13.46
C MET A 208 -9.91 1.47 -14.94
N LEU A 209 -10.54 0.34 -15.22
CA LEU A 209 -10.77 -0.16 -16.59
C LEU A 209 -12.09 0.32 -17.21
N GLY A 210 -12.88 1.13 -16.50
CA GLY A 210 -14.20 1.57 -16.94
C GLY A 210 -15.24 0.45 -16.93
N LEU A 211 -15.09 -0.52 -16.01
CA LEU A 211 -15.96 -1.68 -15.86
C LEU A 211 -16.69 -1.63 -14.50
N SER A 212 -17.83 -2.28 -14.40
CA SER A 212 -18.39 -2.67 -13.11
C SER A 212 -17.76 -4.00 -12.65
N ARG A 213 -17.64 -4.19 -11.34
CA ARG A 213 -17.10 -5.44 -10.79
C ARG A 213 -17.85 -6.68 -11.29
N ASP A 214 -19.18 -6.59 -11.34
CA ASP A 214 -20.05 -7.70 -11.76
C ASP A 214 -19.86 -8.10 -13.24
N SER A 215 -19.26 -7.23 -14.05
CA SER A 215 -18.93 -7.50 -15.46
C SER A 215 -17.58 -8.22 -15.64
N ILE A 216 -16.84 -8.45 -14.55
CA ILE A 216 -15.54 -9.13 -14.57
C ILE A 216 -15.76 -10.57 -14.09
N GLY A 217 -15.38 -11.55 -14.91
CA GLY A 217 -15.46 -12.96 -14.53
C GLY A 217 -14.51 -13.29 -13.37
N GLU A 218 -14.86 -14.33 -12.63
CA GLU A 218 -14.10 -14.78 -11.44
C GLU A 218 -12.85 -15.62 -11.75
N SER A 219 -12.52 -15.85 -13.02
CA SER A 219 -11.32 -16.58 -13.43
C SER A 219 -10.18 -15.63 -13.80
N SER A 220 -8.94 -16.07 -13.62
CA SER A 220 -7.72 -15.37 -14.04
C SER A 220 -7.70 -15.03 -15.52
N SER A 221 -8.42 -15.80 -16.34
CA SER A 221 -8.60 -15.55 -17.77
C SER A 221 -9.26 -14.18 -18.05
N SER A 222 -10.14 -13.71 -17.17
CA SER A 222 -10.76 -12.39 -17.24
C SER A 222 -9.76 -11.24 -17.09
N TRP A 223 -8.68 -11.48 -16.38
CA TRP A 223 -7.57 -10.56 -16.23
C TRP A 223 -6.58 -10.68 -17.41
N PHE A 224 -6.00 -11.86 -17.60
CA PHE A 224 -4.97 -12.11 -18.63
C PHE A 224 -5.47 -11.83 -20.06
N GLY A 225 -6.74 -12.09 -20.34
CA GLY A 225 -7.36 -11.77 -21.64
C GLY A 225 -7.49 -10.27 -21.96
N ARG A 226 -7.20 -9.39 -20.98
CA ARG A 226 -7.17 -7.94 -21.17
C ARG A 226 -5.77 -7.38 -21.31
N VAL A 227 -4.74 -8.15 -20.98
CA VAL A 227 -3.34 -7.75 -21.14
C VAL A 227 -3.01 -7.60 -22.63
N HIS A 228 -2.20 -6.60 -22.98
CA HIS A 228 -1.75 -6.41 -24.35
C HIS A 228 -1.02 -7.66 -24.86
N PRO A 229 -1.27 -8.13 -26.10
CA PRO A 229 -0.65 -9.36 -26.61
C PRO A 229 0.88 -9.38 -26.53
N ASP A 230 1.54 -8.26 -26.78
CA ASP A 230 3.01 -8.17 -26.70
C ASP A 230 3.54 -8.27 -25.28
N ASP A 231 2.74 -7.85 -24.27
CA ASP A 231 3.18 -7.79 -22.88
C ASP A 231 2.79 -9.08 -22.11
N LEU A 232 1.82 -9.84 -22.62
CA LEU A 232 1.28 -11.03 -21.97
C LEU A 232 2.31 -12.14 -21.70
N PRO A 233 3.24 -12.46 -22.61
CA PRO A 233 4.25 -13.50 -22.37
C PRO A 233 5.16 -13.15 -21.18
N ASP A 234 5.66 -11.92 -21.13
CA ASP A 234 6.57 -11.45 -20.07
C ASP A 234 5.85 -11.35 -18.72
N PHE A 235 4.59 -10.91 -18.73
CA PHE A 235 3.77 -10.84 -17.55
C PHE A 235 3.49 -12.25 -16.97
N ARG A 236 3.13 -13.23 -17.81
CA ARG A 236 2.94 -14.62 -17.37
C ARG A 236 4.22 -15.20 -16.81
N HIS A 237 5.34 -14.97 -17.46
CA HIS A 237 6.64 -15.44 -16.96
C HIS A 237 6.95 -14.85 -15.57
N ALA A 238 6.66 -13.58 -15.33
CA ALA A 238 6.85 -12.96 -14.03
C ALA A 238 5.95 -13.57 -12.93
N ILE A 239 4.70 -13.88 -13.24
CA ILE A 239 3.78 -14.59 -12.33
C ILE A 239 4.30 -16.00 -12.04
N ASP A 240 4.61 -16.78 -13.07
CA ASP A 240 5.07 -18.17 -12.95
C ASP A 240 6.38 -18.27 -12.15
N ALA A 241 7.33 -17.39 -12.40
CA ALA A 241 8.59 -17.32 -11.65
C ALA A 241 8.34 -17.07 -10.15
N HIS A 242 7.36 -16.23 -9.81
CA HIS A 242 7.00 -15.96 -8.43
C HIS A 242 6.28 -17.14 -7.78
N LEU A 243 5.33 -17.76 -8.45
CA LEU A 243 4.62 -18.95 -7.97
C LEU A 243 5.56 -20.13 -7.74
N GLN A 244 6.66 -20.20 -8.50
CA GLN A 244 7.74 -21.20 -8.32
C GLN A 244 8.75 -20.81 -7.22
N GLY A 245 8.54 -19.68 -6.51
CA GLY A 245 9.44 -19.21 -5.45
C GLY A 245 10.77 -18.62 -5.92
N GLN A 246 10.92 -18.29 -7.20
CA GLN A 246 12.15 -17.70 -7.77
C GLN A 246 12.30 -16.21 -7.42
N THR A 247 11.21 -15.53 -7.06
CA THR A 247 11.18 -14.12 -6.66
C THR A 247 10.39 -13.95 -5.36
N SER A 248 10.72 -12.92 -4.57
CA SER A 248 10.01 -12.60 -3.33
C SER A 248 8.67 -11.89 -3.54
N SER A 249 8.44 -11.34 -4.72
CA SER A 249 7.19 -10.66 -5.10
C SER A 249 7.11 -10.49 -6.61
N VAL A 250 5.92 -10.28 -7.13
CA VAL A 250 5.70 -9.80 -8.50
C VAL A 250 5.71 -8.28 -8.51
N HIS A 251 6.45 -7.70 -9.44
CA HIS A 251 6.50 -6.28 -9.75
C HIS A 251 6.66 -6.14 -11.26
N HIS A 252 5.55 -5.84 -11.97
CA HIS A 252 5.55 -5.83 -13.42
C HIS A 252 4.70 -4.71 -13.99
N GLU A 253 5.18 -4.05 -15.05
CA GLU A 253 4.47 -3.01 -15.78
C GLU A 253 3.99 -3.57 -17.12
N TYR A 254 2.71 -3.39 -17.42
CA TYR A 254 2.13 -3.86 -18.69
C TYR A 254 0.94 -3.00 -19.09
N ARG A 255 0.52 -3.14 -20.34
CA ARG A 255 -0.67 -2.49 -20.89
C ARG A 255 -1.89 -3.38 -20.70
N ILE A 256 -2.96 -2.81 -20.18
CA ILE A 256 -4.25 -3.48 -19.98
C ILE A 256 -5.36 -2.74 -20.70
N ARG A 257 -6.28 -3.49 -21.32
CA ARG A 257 -7.37 -2.96 -22.14
C ARG A 257 -8.56 -2.53 -21.28
N LYS A 258 -8.99 -1.30 -21.48
CA LYS A 258 -10.21 -0.72 -20.89
C LYS A 258 -11.48 -1.23 -21.59
N HIS A 259 -12.64 -0.89 -21.02
CA HIS A 259 -13.93 -1.14 -21.67
C HIS A 259 -14.07 -0.43 -23.01
N SER A 260 -13.52 0.77 -23.16
CA SER A 260 -13.49 1.54 -24.42
C SER A 260 -12.70 0.89 -25.56
N GLY A 261 -11.87 -0.11 -25.25
CA GLY A 261 -10.93 -0.73 -26.20
C GLY A 261 -9.52 -0.16 -26.12
N ASP A 262 -9.33 1.01 -25.50
CA ASP A 262 -8.02 1.64 -25.32
C ASP A 262 -7.17 0.90 -24.30
N TYR A 263 -5.85 1.06 -24.40
CA TYR A 263 -4.91 0.51 -23.43
C TYR A 263 -4.42 1.58 -22.46
N ILE A 264 -4.28 1.21 -21.20
CA ILE A 264 -3.59 1.99 -20.16
C ILE A 264 -2.39 1.23 -19.64
N TRP A 265 -1.37 1.95 -19.19
CA TRP A 265 -0.25 1.36 -18.47
C TRP A 265 -0.60 1.13 -17.01
N VAL A 266 -0.37 -0.07 -16.55
CA VAL A 266 -0.56 -0.43 -15.14
C VAL A 266 0.71 -1.06 -14.58
N LEU A 267 0.88 -0.87 -13.27
CA LEU A 267 1.88 -1.54 -12.45
C LEU A 267 1.18 -2.50 -11.52
N VAL A 268 1.47 -3.79 -11.66
CA VAL A 268 1.01 -4.82 -10.73
C VAL A 268 2.09 -5.12 -9.69
N ARG A 269 1.66 -5.30 -8.43
CA ARG A 269 2.48 -5.79 -7.33
C ARG A 269 1.71 -6.85 -6.58
N GLY A 270 2.38 -7.94 -6.19
CA GLY A 270 1.71 -9.00 -5.45
C GLY A 270 2.68 -10.00 -4.84
N VAL A 271 2.14 -10.73 -3.88
CA VAL A 271 2.83 -11.82 -3.20
C VAL A 271 1.95 -13.07 -3.20
N ALA A 272 2.58 -14.22 -3.26
CA ALA A 272 1.93 -15.52 -3.14
C ALA A 272 2.27 -16.14 -1.78
N GLU A 273 1.27 -16.68 -1.12
CA GLU A 273 1.39 -17.35 0.17
C GLU A 273 0.59 -18.65 0.17
N MET A 274 1.12 -19.64 0.90
CA MET A 274 0.36 -20.86 1.24
C MET A 274 -0.48 -20.56 2.48
N THR A 275 -1.80 -20.43 2.32
CA THR A 275 -2.71 -20.12 3.43
C THR A 275 -3.03 -21.34 4.28
N THR A 276 -3.16 -22.51 3.65
CA THR A 276 -3.30 -23.82 4.27
C THR A 276 -2.48 -24.83 3.45
N PRO A 277 -2.08 -25.98 4.00
CA PRO A 277 -1.37 -26.98 3.22
C PRO A 277 -2.14 -27.37 1.95
N GLY A 278 -1.62 -26.97 0.78
CA GLY A 278 -2.20 -27.23 -0.54
C GLY A 278 -3.09 -26.13 -1.09
N GLU A 279 -3.20 -24.95 -0.46
CA GLU A 279 -3.97 -23.80 -0.95
C GLU A 279 -3.03 -22.63 -1.22
N LEU A 280 -2.70 -22.42 -2.49
CA LEU A 280 -1.86 -21.31 -2.96
C LEU A 280 -2.72 -20.10 -3.31
N ARG A 281 -2.46 -18.98 -2.63
CA ARG A 281 -3.15 -17.71 -2.82
C ARG A 281 -2.17 -16.63 -3.18
N MET A 282 -2.52 -15.83 -4.16
CA MET A 282 -1.73 -14.68 -4.60
C MET A 282 -2.58 -13.41 -4.51
N ALA A 283 -2.10 -12.40 -3.80
CA ALA A 283 -2.83 -11.15 -3.62
C ALA A 283 -1.94 -9.95 -3.86
N GLY A 284 -2.56 -8.83 -4.26
CA GLY A 284 -1.79 -7.63 -4.53
C GLY A 284 -2.58 -6.42 -4.95
N SER A 285 -1.86 -5.46 -5.52
CA SER A 285 -2.42 -4.22 -6.03
C SER A 285 -2.05 -3.95 -7.48
N GLN A 286 -2.86 -3.14 -8.14
CA GLN A 286 -2.63 -2.64 -9.49
C GLN A 286 -2.85 -1.13 -9.50
N SER A 287 -1.85 -0.39 -9.95
CA SER A 287 -1.86 1.08 -10.06
C SER A 287 -1.90 1.51 -11.53
N ASP A 288 -2.71 2.52 -11.87
CA ASP A 288 -2.62 3.19 -13.17
C ASP A 288 -1.39 4.10 -13.19
N ILE A 289 -0.46 3.78 -14.07
CA ILE A 289 0.80 4.52 -14.26
C ILE A 289 0.86 5.28 -15.58
N SER A 290 -0.28 5.45 -16.28
CA SER A 290 -0.33 6.10 -17.59
C SER A 290 0.23 7.53 -17.53
N ALA A 291 -0.17 8.31 -16.53
CA ALA A 291 0.34 9.67 -16.34
C ALA A 291 1.87 9.72 -16.13
N ARG A 292 2.43 8.72 -15.41
CA ARG A 292 3.88 8.58 -15.23
C ARG A 292 4.57 8.25 -16.56
N LYS A 293 4.04 7.29 -17.32
CA LYS A 293 4.58 6.92 -18.64
C LYS A 293 4.52 8.08 -19.64
N ASP A 294 3.43 8.85 -19.62
CA ASP A 294 3.29 10.05 -20.47
C ASP A 294 4.29 11.14 -20.08
N ALA A 295 4.56 11.31 -18.79
CA ALA A 295 5.57 12.25 -18.32
C ALA A 295 6.99 11.78 -18.71
N GLU A 296 7.31 10.51 -18.54
CA GLU A 296 8.56 9.91 -18.99
C GLU A 296 8.77 10.09 -20.51
N HIS A 297 7.74 9.83 -21.32
CA HIS A 297 7.77 10.05 -22.76
C HIS A 297 7.98 11.51 -23.13
N ARG A 298 7.28 12.44 -22.45
CA ARG A 298 7.46 13.89 -22.68
C ARG A 298 8.86 14.35 -22.31
N LEU A 299 9.38 13.89 -21.18
CA LEU A 299 10.75 14.20 -20.76
C LEU A 299 11.78 13.67 -21.76
N GLN A 300 11.63 12.44 -22.22
CA GLN A 300 12.50 11.84 -23.22
C GLN A 300 12.40 12.59 -24.56
N HIS A 301 11.20 12.97 -24.99
CA HIS A 301 11.00 13.75 -26.20
C HIS A 301 11.68 15.12 -26.08
N THR A 302 11.50 15.83 -24.97
CA THR A 302 12.12 17.14 -24.72
C THR A 302 13.65 17.03 -24.63
N ALA A 303 14.17 15.95 -24.03
CA ALA A 303 15.60 15.71 -23.95
C ALA A 303 16.25 15.42 -25.33
N GLN A 304 15.48 14.93 -26.29
CA GLN A 304 15.97 14.54 -27.63
C GLN A 304 15.57 15.47 -28.76
N HIS A 305 14.70 16.47 -28.50
CA HIS A 305 14.23 17.42 -29.49
C HIS A 305 14.48 18.85 -29.05
N ASP A 306 14.63 19.73 -30.03
CA ASP A 306 14.76 21.16 -29.81
C ASP A 306 13.36 21.80 -29.59
N PRO A 307 13.14 22.51 -28.49
CA PRO A 307 11.81 23.02 -28.15
C PRO A 307 11.29 24.11 -29.10
N LEU A 308 12.17 24.80 -29.83
CA LEU A 308 11.76 25.86 -30.76
C LEU A 308 11.31 25.31 -32.11
N THR A 309 12.11 24.41 -32.69
CA THR A 309 11.90 23.92 -34.07
C THR A 309 11.23 22.54 -34.11
N GLY A 310 11.15 21.82 -32.99
CA GLY A 310 10.68 20.42 -32.93
C GLY A 310 11.62 19.40 -33.59
N LEU A 311 12.76 19.86 -34.12
CA LEU A 311 13.75 18.95 -34.72
C LEU A 311 14.47 18.14 -33.64
N ALA A 312 14.99 16.97 -34.03
CA ALA A 312 15.89 16.21 -33.18
C ALA A 312 17.11 17.07 -32.83
N ASN A 313 17.50 17.03 -31.55
CA ASN A 313 18.61 17.85 -31.04
C ASN A 313 19.97 17.12 -31.16
N ARG A 314 21.03 17.75 -30.66
CA ARG A 314 22.40 17.20 -30.64
C ARG A 314 22.47 15.82 -29.96
N ILE A 315 21.77 15.62 -28.84
CA ILE A 315 21.81 14.34 -28.09
C ILE A 315 21.33 13.21 -28.99
N ARG A 316 20.20 13.41 -29.66
CA ARG A 316 19.66 12.40 -30.58
C ARG A 316 20.55 12.18 -31.80
N LEU A 317 21.24 13.22 -32.31
CA LEU A 317 22.23 13.06 -33.34
C LEU A 317 23.39 12.16 -32.88
N ASP A 318 23.96 12.43 -31.71
CA ASP A 318 25.08 11.67 -31.16
C ASP A 318 24.71 10.19 -30.95
N GLU A 319 23.51 9.92 -30.40
CA GLU A 319 22.98 8.55 -30.24
C GLU A 319 22.84 7.82 -31.59
N GLN A 320 22.30 8.53 -32.59
CA GLN A 320 22.10 7.97 -33.91
C GLN A 320 23.44 7.65 -34.60
N MET A 321 24.41 8.55 -34.47
CA MET A 321 25.74 8.34 -34.97
C MET A 321 26.42 7.13 -34.32
N GLN A 322 26.31 6.96 -32.99
CA GLN A 322 26.82 5.77 -32.28
C GLN A 322 26.18 4.48 -32.78
N LYS A 323 24.86 4.45 -33.00
CA LYS A 323 24.14 3.29 -33.55
C LYS A 323 24.63 2.94 -34.94
N THR A 324 24.86 3.93 -35.77
CA THR A 324 25.37 3.76 -37.12
C THR A 324 26.79 3.17 -37.13
N PHE A 325 27.68 3.66 -36.26
CA PHE A 325 29.04 3.14 -36.15
C PHE A 325 29.12 1.71 -35.61
N ARG A 326 28.17 1.28 -34.76
CA ARG A 326 28.12 -0.08 -34.21
C ARG A 326 27.60 -1.12 -35.19
N LYS A 327 26.83 -0.72 -36.25
CA LYS A 327 26.38 -1.63 -37.28
C LYS A 327 27.57 -2.02 -38.15
N GLN A 328 27.96 -3.29 -38.14
CA GLN A 328 28.95 -3.82 -39.09
C GLN A 328 28.38 -3.62 -40.52
N ARG A 329 29.03 -2.79 -41.33
CA ARG A 329 28.62 -2.51 -42.71
C ARG A 329 28.98 -3.70 -43.59
N LYS A 330 27.97 -4.31 -44.19
CA LYS A 330 28.18 -5.15 -45.38
C LYS A 330 28.42 -4.19 -46.54
N GLY A 331 29.58 -4.29 -47.17
CA GLY A 331 30.22 -3.44 -48.14
C GLY A 331 29.37 -2.48 -48.97
N GLY A 332 29.80 -1.24 -49.01
CA GLY A 332 29.36 -0.26 -50.01
C GLY A 332 28.40 0.82 -49.57
N ASP A 333 27.78 0.72 -48.40
CA ASP A 333 26.86 1.75 -47.91
C ASP A 333 27.58 2.92 -47.22
N TYR A 334 27.42 4.09 -47.76
CA TYR A 334 27.95 5.35 -47.18
C TYR A 334 26.83 6.18 -46.60
N GLU A 335 27.05 6.79 -45.45
CA GLU A 335 26.20 7.81 -44.86
C GLU A 335 26.90 9.15 -44.93
N ALA A 336 26.19 10.19 -45.37
CA ALA A 336 26.69 11.56 -45.41
C ALA A 336 26.08 12.39 -44.28
N LEU A 337 26.89 13.21 -43.65
CA LEU A 337 26.47 14.20 -42.67
C LEU A 337 26.70 15.60 -43.24
N LEU A 338 25.62 16.36 -43.42
CA LEU A 338 25.63 17.66 -44.00
C LEU A 338 25.36 18.69 -42.94
N PHE A 339 26.24 19.69 -42.74
CA PHE A 339 26.03 20.82 -41.86
C PHE A 339 25.56 22.03 -42.67
N ILE A 340 24.46 22.66 -42.27
CA ILE A 340 23.84 23.81 -42.93
C ILE A 340 23.87 24.97 -41.93
N ASP A 341 24.45 26.11 -42.33
CA ASP A 341 24.50 27.37 -41.56
C ASP A 341 23.61 28.44 -42.23
N LEU A 342 22.97 29.26 -41.42
CA LEU A 342 22.16 30.38 -41.89
C LEU A 342 23.02 31.69 -41.93
N ASP A 343 23.33 32.12 -43.15
CA ASP A 343 24.10 33.33 -43.34
C ASP A 343 23.40 34.55 -42.73
N ARG A 344 24.20 35.34 -42.02
CA ARG A 344 23.78 36.62 -41.42
C ARG A 344 22.60 36.47 -40.42
N PHE A 345 22.36 35.29 -39.86
CA PHE A 345 21.27 35.10 -38.89
C PHE A 345 21.38 36.03 -37.68
N LYS A 346 22.62 36.35 -37.24
CA LYS A 346 22.86 37.35 -36.18
C LYS A 346 22.32 38.73 -36.57
N LEU A 347 22.49 39.16 -37.82
CA LEU A 347 21.98 40.43 -38.29
C LEU A 347 20.45 40.48 -38.23
N ILE A 348 19.77 39.37 -38.51
CA ILE A 348 18.30 39.28 -38.38
C ILE A 348 17.90 39.48 -36.93
N ASN A 349 18.57 38.80 -35.98
CA ASN A 349 18.30 38.99 -34.57
C ASN A 349 18.58 40.40 -34.08
N ASP A 350 19.72 40.99 -34.47
CA ASP A 350 20.14 42.31 -34.04
C ASP A 350 19.25 43.43 -34.64
N SER A 351 18.69 43.23 -35.85
CA SER A 351 17.87 44.23 -36.54
C SER A 351 16.38 44.11 -36.29
N LEU A 352 15.85 42.86 -36.14
CA LEU A 352 14.41 42.57 -36.08
C LEU A 352 13.98 41.93 -34.77
N GLY A 353 14.93 41.65 -33.90
CA GLY A 353 14.69 41.02 -32.60
C GLY A 353 14.64 39.47 -32.63
N HIS A 354 14.89 38.87 -31.47
CA HIS A 354 14.96 37.40 -31.33
C HIS A 354 13.67 36.67 -31.72
N ASN A 355 12.50 37.31 -31.49
CA ASN A 355 11.21 36.70 -31.88
C ASN A 355 11.10 36.49 -33.40
N VAL A 356 11.65 37.41 -34.21
CA VAL A 356 11.69 37.24 -35.66
C VAL A 356 12.71 36.20 -36.08
N GLY A 357 13.88 36.16 -35.42
CA GLY A 357 14.87 35.11 -35.63
C GLY A 357 14.36 33.73 -35.30
N ASP A 358 13.62 33.59 -34.23
CA ASP A 358 12.99 32.32 -33.85
C ASP A 358 11.98 31.86 -34.91
N ARG A 359 11.16 32.74 -35.44
CA ARG A 359 10.24 32.43 -36.55
C ARG A 359 10.99 32.01 -37.82
N VAL A 360 12.11 32.65 -38.14
CA VAL A 360 12.96 32.28 -39.28
C VAL A 360 13.51 30.87 -39.08
N LEU A 361 13.98 30.52 -37.87
CA LEU A 361 14.48 29.18 -37.58
C LEU A 361 13.39 28.09 -37.74
N VAL A 362 12.18 28.36 -37.28
CA VAL A 362 11.03 27.46 -37.44
C VAL A 362 10.69 27.26 -38.92
N GLU A 363 10.60 28.38 -39.68
CA GLU A 363 10.27 28.31 -41.11
C GLU A 363 11.33 27.57 -41.92
N VAL A 364 12.63 27.80 -41.64
CA VAL A 364 13.73 27.10 -42.29
C VAL A 364 13.67 25.60 -41.94
N ALA A 365 13.39 25.23 -40.70
CA ALA A 365 13.24 23.84 -40.28
C ALA A 365 12.14 23.12 -41.05
N VAL A 366 10.98 23.75 -41.23
CA VAL A 366 9.85 23.20 -42.01
C VAL A 366 10.26 22.99 -43.47
N ARG A 367 10.81 24.02 -44.14
CA ARG A 367 11.22 23.94 -45.54
C ARG A 367 12.29 22.89 -45.80
N LEU A 368 13.28 22.80 -44.90
CA LEU A 368 14.32 21.77 -45.03
C LEU A 368 13.72 20.37 -44.88
N LYS A 369 12.82 20.19 -43.91
CA LYS A 369 12.15 18.89 -43.69
C LYS A 369 11.31 18.46 -44.92
N GLU A 370 10.63 19.42 -45.55
CA GLU A 370 9.85 19.16 -46.80
C GLU A 370 10.72 18.79 -48.01
N SER A 371 11.97 19.29 -48.00
CA SER A 371 12.94 19.08 -49.08
C SER A 371 13.70 17.76 -48.96
N LEU A 372 13.57 17.06 -47.82
CA LEU A 372 14.26 15.82 -47.49
C LEU A 372 13.43 14.57 -47.87
N ARG A 373 14.10 13.46 -48.13
CA ARG A 373 13.46 12.16 -48.30
C ARG A 373 12.98 11.61 -46.97
N PRO A 374 11.98 10.71 -46.95
CA PRO A 374 11.51 10.10 -45.69
C PRO A 374 12.59 9.35 -44.90
N THR A 375 13.67 8.93 -45.56
CA THR A 375 14.83 8.23 -45.01
C THR A 375 15.85 9.19 -44.38
N ASP A 376 15.82 10.46 -44.78
CA ASP A 376 16.76 11.47 -44.35
C ASP A 376 16.33 12.02 -42.97
N GLN A 377 17.29 12.39 -42.14
CA GLN A 377 17.00 12.91 -40.82
C GLN A 377 17.61 14.30 -40.62
N LEU A 378 16.79 15.23 -40.17
CA LEU A 378 17.19 16.60 -39.85
C LEU A 378 17.34 16.81 -38.35
N PHE A 379 18.45 17.44 -37.96
CA PHE A 379 18.76 17.73 -36.56
C PHE A 379 19.07 19.21 -36.40
N ARG A 380 18.70 19.78 -35.23
CA ARG A 380 19.19 21.09 -34.82
C ARG A 380 20.43 20.91 -33.94
N TYR A 381 21.56 21.38 -34.44
CA TYR A 381 22.84 21.33 -33.76
C TYR A 381 23.20 22.75 -33.31
N CYS A 382 23.15 23.01 -32.00
CA CYS A 382 23.55 24.28 -31.43
C CYS A 382 24.90 24.12 -30.70
N THR A 383 25.95 24.80 -31.19
CA THR A 383 27.19 24.97 -30.46
C THR A 383 27.15 26.35 -29.80
N THR A 384 27.35 26.37 -28.50
CA THR A 384 27.46 27.58 -27.64
C THR A 384 27.35 28.96 -28.34
N MET A 385 26.23 29.63 -28.14
CA MET A 385 25.94 31.08 -28.20
C MET A 385 26.00 31.85 -29.52
N ALA A 386 26.49 31.34 -30.65
CA ALA A 386 26.67 32.24 -31.80
C ALA A 386 26.10 31.80 -33.15
N LYS A 387 25.93 30.51 -33.42
CA LYS A 387 25.46 30.06 -34.74
C LYS A 387 24.54 28.83 -34.62
N PRO A 388 23.30 28.91 -35.10
CA PRO A 388 22.43 27.73 -35.20
C PRO A 388 22.83 26.91 -36.45
N TRP A 389 23.40 25.74 -36.21
CA TRP A 389 23.67 24.78 -37.28
C TRP A 389 22.51 23.78 -37.41
N MET A 390 22.11 23.50 -38.65
CA MET A 390 21.27 22.36 -38.98
C MET A 390 22.12 21.26 -39.59
N CYS A 391 21.88 20.00 -39.19
CA CYS A 391 22.62 18.87 -39.68
C CYS A 391 21.64 17.88 -40.33
N CYS A 392 21.94 17.47 -41.54
CA CYS A 392 21.15 16.49 -42.26
C CYS A 392 21.95 15.19 -42.44
N ARG A 393 21.36 14.07 -42.04
CA ARG A 393 21.90 12.74 -42.27
C ARG A 393 21.20 12.13 -43.48
N LEU A 394 21.97 11.76 -44.50
CA LEU A 394 21.50 11.10 -45.70
C LEU A 394 21.93 9.63 -45.66
N PRO A 395 21.03 8.65 -45.47
CA PRO A 395 21.34 7.25 -45.58
C PRO A 395 21.45 6.89 -47.07
N THR A 396 22.51 6.18 -47.45
CA THR A 396 22.78 5.57 -48.74
C THR A 396 22.64 6.45 -49.98
N LEU A 397 23.79 6.98 -50.43
CA LEU A 397 23.94 7.34 -51.84
C LEU A 397 24.10 6.04 -52.66
N PRO A 398 23.25 5.78 -53.70
CA PRO A 398 23.49 4.63 -54.56
C PRO A 398 24.85 4.79 -55.24
N SER A 399 25.66 3.74 -55.20
CA SER A 399 26.94 3.68 -55.90
C SER A 399 26.67 3.55 -57.39
N THR A 400 26.39 4.67 -58.05
CA THR A 400 26.48 4.76 -59.50
C THR A 400 27.71 5.55 -59.84
N GLU A 401 28.87 4.85 -59.87
CA GLU A 401 29.93 5.17 -60.82
C GLU A 401 31.06 4.16 -60.83
N PRO A 402 31.75 3.99 -61.98
CA PRO A 402 32.72 2.94 -62.17
C PRO A 402 34.04 3.25 -61.46
N SER A 403 34.67 2.20 -61.03
CA SER A 403 35.96 2.12 -60.36
C SER A 403 37.03 3.12 -60.83
N LEU A 404 37.26 4.14 -60.01
CA LEU A 404 38.54 4.86 -60.04
C LEU A 404 39.42 4.33 -58.88
N PRO A 405 40.72 4.11 -59.09
CA PRO A 405 41.58 3.46 -58.12
C PRO A 405 41.72 4.32 -56.84
N ALA A 406 41.60 3.68 -55.71
CA ALA A 406 41.74 4.30 -54.40
C ALA A 406 43.09 4.98 -54.21
N ARG A 407 43.15 6.29 -54.37
CA ARG A 407 44.23 7.09 -53.80
C ARG A 407 43.96 7.30 -52.32
N ARG A 408 44.85 6.85 -51.48
CA ARG A 408 44.91 7.24 -50.07
C ARG A 408 44.95 8.75 -49.99
N ALA A 409 43.85 9.37 -49.60
CA ALA A 409 43.81 10.78 -49.31
C ALA A 409 44.35 11.01 -47.91
N SER A 410 45.40 11.85 -47.81
CA SER A 410 45.89 12.43 -46.54
C SER A 410 44.82 13.32 -45.92
N PRO A 411 44.86 13.60 -44.60
CA PRO A 411 43.76 14.19 -43.86
C PRO A 411 43.53 15.72 -44.07
N THR A 412 43.87 16.26 -45.21
CA THR A 412 43.75 17.70 -45.50
C THR A 412 43.33 17.92 -46.97
N THR A 413 42.11 17.52 -47.29
CA THR A 413 41.52 17.99 -48.57
C THR A 413 40.05 18.36 -48.33
N THR A 414 39.85 19.66 -48.13
CA THR A 414 38.52 20.29 -48.18
C THR A 414 38.15 20.43 -49.65
N LYS A 415 37.17 19.65 -50.13
CA LYS A 415 36.55 19.91 -51.44
C LYS A 415 35.42 20.92 -51.24
N HIS A 416 35.64 22.14 -51.73
CA HIS A 416 34.57 23.13 -51.88
C HIS A 416 33.61 22.69 -53.02
N CYS A 417 32.37 22.40 -52.67
CA CYS A 417 31.30 22.34 -53.65
C CYS A 417 30.95 23.82 -53.98
N LYS A 418 30.84 24.15 -55.28
CA LYS A 418 30.54 25.49 -55.80
C LYS A 418 29.07 25.88 -55.67
N THR A 419 28.50 25.67 -54.50
CA THR A 419 27.32 26.40 -54.06
C THR A 419 27.76 27.24 -52.88
N PRO A 420 27.47 28.54 -52.84
CA PRO A 420 27.94 29.37 -51.75
C PRO A 420 27.41 28.80 -50.43
N HIS A 421 28.36 28.42 -49.55
CA HIS A 421 28.12 28.09 -48.15
C HIS A 421 27.70 26.68 -47.73
N SER A 422 27.99 25.64 -48.47
CA SER A 422 27.89 24.26 -47.97
C SER A 422 29.26 23.58 -47.84
N SER A 423 29.60 23.02 -46.67
CA SER A 423 30.80 22.20 -46.47
C SER A 423 30.38 20.76 -46.18
N ILE A 424 30.94 19.84 -46.93
CA ILE A 424 30.78 18.39 -46.72
C ILE A 424 32.01 17.90 -45.97
N TRP A 425 31.77 17.30 -44.81
CA TRP A 425 32.82 16.66 -44.02
C TRP A 425 32.75 15.15 -44.16
N ASN A 426 33.84 14.55 -44.61
CA ASN A 426 34.03 13.10 -44.51
C ASN A 426 34.74 12.80 -43.19
N TRP A 427 34.06 12.13 -42.30
CA TRP A 427 34.60 11.74 -41.02
C TRP A 427 35.07 10.27 -41.09
N SER A 428 36.33 10.03 -40.70
CA SER A 428 36.90 8.70 -40.50
C SER A 428 37.24 8.54 -39.03
N PRO A 429 36.80 7.51 -38.33
CA PRO A 429 37.16 7.29 -36.96
C PRO A 429 38.62 6.81 -36.88
N ARG A 430 39.35 7.30 -35.90
CA ARG A 430 40.59 6.69 -35.38
C ARG A 430 40.24 5.61 -34.40
#